data_97a64cdea64f3a2fcc6cd6cd3b190d8b
#
_entry.id   97a64cdea64f3a2fcc6cd6cd3b190d8b
#
_cell.length_a   1.000
_cell.length_b   1.000
_cell.length_c   1.000
_cell.angle_alpha   90.00
_cell.angle_beta   90.00
_cell.angle_gamma   90.00
#
_symmetry.space_group_name_H-M   'P 1'
#
loop_
_entity.id
_entity.type
_entity.pdbx_description
1 polymer ?
#
loop_
_entity_poly.entity_id
_entity_poly.type
_entity_poly.pdbx_seq_one_letter_code
_entity_poly.pdbx_strand_id
1 'polypeptide(L)'
;MSISVQGLQKSFGGKPAVNSITIDIAAGEFFAIVGASGCGKSTLLRLIAGLETADAGEVFLGGRQVSGPGLHVPPEARGTGFVFQSYALWPHLDVRANVAFPAEAAGLGRAEAAARAERHLATVELTGFARRKPADLSGGQRQRVALARCLAQEARIILMDEPLANLDPHLRATMEEELTAFHRASGATTIYITHDQREAMAVADRMAVMAQGRFLQVGTPSEIYDRPACAAVARFIGQGAIQPVTIQRGVAALAGYSVRLGGAEGLDGAHEALFRPRDLAIVAPEDGLPARVLSALYRGGVWEAKVAVEGLSAPFVVQMPGPVCAGEALGLRVFGGWVLRG
;
A
#
# COMPACT_ATOMS: atom_id res chain seq x y z
N MET A 1 -12.96 15.70 -3.64
CA MET A 1 -12.45 16.16 -4.97
C MET A 1 -11.82 14.96 -5.65
N SER A 2 -12.27 14.52 -6.82
CA SER A 2 -11.74 13.34 -7.53
C SER A 2 -10.38 13.62 -8.18
N ILE A 3 -9.64 12.55 -8.48
CA ILE A 3 -8.39 12.60 -9.24
C ILE A 3 -8.55 11.69 -10.45
N SER A 4 -8.24 12.18 -11.66
CA SER A 4 -8.16 11.37 -12.87
C SER A 4 -6.79 11.55 -13.52
N VAL A 5 -6.15 10.45 -13.84
CA VAL A 5 -4.86 10.37 -14.52
C VAL A 5 -5.04 9.58 -15.80
N GLN A 6 -4.63 10.10 -16.94
CA GLN A 6 -4.86 9.49 -18.25
C GLN A 6 -3.56 9.37 -19.03
N GLY A 7 -3.11 8.15 -19.24
CA GLY A 7 -1.93 7.81 -20.05
C GLY A 7 -0.64 8.49 -19.60
N LEU A 8 -0.49 8.77 -18.29
CA LEU A 8 0.61 9.57 -17.75
C LEU A 8 1.95 8.88 -17.94
N GLN A 9 2.93 9.63 -18.44
CA GLN A 9 4.28 9.12 -18.72
C GLN A 9 5.36 10.06 -18.18
N LYS A 10 6.45 9.46 -17.69
CA LYS A 10 7.66 10.16 -17.30
C LYS A 10 8.86 9.25 -17.42
N SER A 11 9.93 9.76 -18.04
CA SER A 11 11.20 9.07 -18.17
C SER A 11 12.34 9.93 -17.65
N PHE A 12 13.36 9.29 -17.10
CA PHE A 12 14.61 9.93 -16.71
C PHE A 12 15.77 9.22 -17.39
N GLY A 13 16.58 9.96 -18.15
CA GLY A 13 17.71 9.40 -18.89
C GLY A 13 17.29 8.24 -19.82
N GLY A 14 16.12 8.32 -20.46
CA GLY A 14 15.58 7.29 -21.35
C GLY A 14 14.94 6.08 -20.63
N LYS A 15 14.96 6.02 -19.30
CA LYS A 15 14.31 4.94 -18.53
C LYS A 15 12.93 5.41 -18.06
N PRO A 16 11.85 4.67 -18.36
CA PRO A 16 10.50 5.03 -17.93
C PRO A 16 10.36 4.82 -16.42
N ALA A 17 10.05 5.90 -15.68
CA ALA A 17 9.70 5.87 -14.27
C ALA A 17 8.19 5.73 -14.08
N VAL A 18 7.39 6.38 -14.96
CA VAL A 18 5.93 6.23 -15.07
C VAL A 18 5.63 5.92 -16.53
N ASN A 19 4.88 4.85 -16.78
CA ASN A 19 4.70 4.29 -18.11
C ASN A 19 3.22 4.05 -18.40
N SER A 20 2.57 5.07 -18.96
CA SER A 20 1.16 5.04 -19.39
C SER A 20 0.18 4.67 -18.26
N ILE A 21 0.29 5.36 -17.12
CA ILE A 21 -0.63 5.18 -15.99
C ILE A 21 -1.96 5.84 -16.30
N THR A 22 -3.04 5.07 -16.14
CA THR A 22 -4.43 5.56 -16.20
C THR A 22 -5.17 5.07 -14.96
N ILE A 23 -5.81 5.99 -14.22
CA ILE A 23 -6.58 5.68 -13.00
C ILE A 23 -7.54 6.82 -12.67
N ASP A 24 -8.73 6.44 -12.20
CA ASP A 24 -9.70 7.33 -11.57
C ASP A 24 -9.83 7.00 -10.08
N ILE A 25 -9.70 8.02 -9.24
CA ILE A 25 -9.81 7.95 -7.78
C ILE A 25 -11.01 8.83 -7.39
N ALA A 26 -11.97 8.24 -6.71
CA ALA A 26 -13.20 8.92 -6.33
C ALA A 26 -12.95 10.01 -5.26
N ALA A 27 -13.87 10.97 -5.16
CA ALA A 27 -13.79 11.97 -4.11
C ALA A 27 -13.97 11.31 -2.73
N GLY A 28 -13.07 11.61 -1.79
CA GLY A 28 -13.07 11.03 -0.45
C GLY A 28 -12.50 9.62 -0.36
N GLU A 29 -11.94 9.07 -1.45
CA GLU A 29 -11.33 7.74 -1.46
C GLU A 29 -9.92 7.77 -0.84
N PHE A 30 -9.59 6.76 -0.04
CA PHE A 30 -8.23 6.46 0.39
C PHE A 30 -7.60 5.45 -0.58
N PHE A 31 -6.76 5.94 -1.48
CA PHE A 31 -6.12 5.13 -2.50
C PHE A 31 -4.64 4.88 -2.18
N ALA A 32 -4.24 3.62 -1.99
CA ALA A 32 -2.85 3.27 -1.73
C ALA A 32 -2.11 2.83 -3.01
N ILE A 33 -0.82 3.13 -3.09
CA ILE A 33 0.07 2.63 -4.15
C ILE A 33 1.23 1.91 -3.49
N VAL A 34 1.35 0.62 -3.78
CA VAL A 34 2.42 -0.24 -3.24
C VAL A 34 3.30 -0.79 -4.36
N GLY A 35 4.53 -1.13 -4.02
CA GLY A 35 5.48 -1.70 -4.98
C GLY A 35 6.92 -1.60 -4.48
N ALA A 36 7.83 -2.29 -5.13
CA ALA A 36 9.25 -2.26 -4.77
C ALA A 36 9.85 -0.85 -4.89
N SER A 37 10.94 -0.60 -4.17
CA SER A 37 11.67 0.66 -4.28
C SER A 37 12.12 0.90 -5.74
N GLY A 38 11.98 2.13 -6.20
CA GLY A 38 12.37 2.50 -7.57
C GLY A 38 11.35 2.14 -8.66
N CYS A 39 10.17 1.59 -8.34
CA CYS A 39 9.17 1.25 -9.36
C CYS A 39 8.37 2.45 -9.92
N GLY A 40 8.58 3.69 -9.40
CA GLY A 40 8.00 4.92 -9.93
C GLY A 40 6.92 5.57 -9.07
N LYS A 41 6.59 5.06 -7.88
CA LYS A 41 5.51 5.57 -7.00
C LYS A 41 5.66 7.05 -6.66
N SER A 42 6.79 7.45 -6.09
CA SER A 42 7.04 8.84 -5.71
C SER A 42 7.08 9.77 -6.92
N THR A 43 7.54 9.28 -8.09
CA THR A 43 7.49 10.03 -9.34
C THR A 43 6.04 10.30 -9.75
N LEU A 44 5.17 9.28 -9.72
CA LEU A 44 3.74 9.42 -10.00
C LEU A 44 3.09 10.45 -9.06
N LEU A 45 3.38 10.36 -7.77
CA LEU A 45 2.85 11.31 -6.78
C LEU A 45 3.31 12.75 -7.06
N ARG A 46 4.59 12.94 -7.39
CA ARG A 46 5.16 14.27 -7.73
C ARG A 46 4.56 14.85 -9.01
N LEU A 47 4.26 14.01 -10.01
CA LEU A 47 3.55 14.42 -11.23
C LEU A 47 2.13 14.92 -10.90
N ILE A 48 1.39 14.19 -10.05
CA ILE A 48 0.04 14.59 -9.60
C ILE A 48 0.11 15.88 -8.78
N ALA A 49 1.14 16.04 -7.93
CA ALA A 49 1.35 17.24 -7.13
C ALA A 49 1.82 18.46 -7.94
N GLY A 50 2.35 18.26 -9.16
CA GLY A 50 2.96 19.35 -9.96
C GLY A 50 4.41 19.66 -9.57
N LEU A 51 5.03 18.83 -8.76
CA LEU A 51 6.45 18.92 -8.40
C LEU A 51 7.36 18.39 -9.50
N GLU A 52 6.80 17.71 -10.47
CA GLU A 52 7.48 17.18 -11.66
C GLU A 52 6.59 17.37 -12.89
N THR A 53 7.20 17.55 -14.07
CA THR A 53 6.48 17.72 -15.34
C THR A 53 6.38 16.40 -16.05
N ALA A 54 5.17 16.04 -16.52
CA ALA A 54 4.95 14.85 -17.32
C ALA A 54 5.54 14.98 -18.73
N ASP A 55 6.02 13.88 -19.29
CA ASP A 55 6.45 13.82 -20.68
C ASP A 55 5.24 13.64 -21.63
N ALA A 56 4.19 12.94 -21.16
CA ALA A 56 2.92 12.77 -21.86
C ALA A 56 1.80 12.41 -20.89
N GLY A 57 0.55 12.46 -21.38
CA GLY A 57 -0.64 12.17 -20.61
C GLY A 57 -1.18 13.38 -19.87
N GLU A 58 -2.25 13.18 -19.11
CA GLU A 58 -3.02 14.25 -18.49
C GLU A 58 -3.36 13.96 -17.03
N VAL A 59 -3.49 15.00 -16.22
CA VAL A 59 -3.94 14.93 -14.83
C VAL A 59 -5.06 15.92 -14.62
N PHE A 60 -6.16 15.44 -14.02
CA PHE A 60 -7.31 16.24 -13.63
C PHE A 60 -7.53 16.14 -12.12
N LEU A 61 -7.75 17.27 -11.47
CA LEU A 61 -8.08 17.39 -10.05
C LEU A 61 -9.45 18.04 -9.90
N GLY A 62 -10.45 17.30 -9.44
CA GLY A 62 -11.83 17.79 -9.33
C GLY A 62 -12.43 18.24 -10.67
N GLY A 63 -12.11 17.57 -11.76
CA GLY A 63 -12.54 17.90 -13.10
C GLY A 63 -11.73 19.01 -13.81
N ARG A 64 -10.83 19.72 -13.09
CA ARG A 64 -9.95 20.72 -13.68
C ARG A 64 -8.66 20.04 -14.16
N GLN A 65 -8.30 20.23 -15.43
CA GLN A 65 -7.00 19.80 -15.96
C GLN A 65 -5.86 20.61 -15.31
N VAL A 66 -4.85 19.91 -14.77
CA VAL A 66 -3.68 20.53 -14.12
C VAL A 66 -2.35 20.13 -14.77
N SER A 67 -2.37 19.11 -15.63
CA SER A 67 -1.22 18.70 -16.43
C SER A 67 -1.72 18.13 -17.76
N GLY A 68 -0.98 18.41 -18.83
CA GLY A 68 -1.31 17.94 -20.19
C GLY A 68 -0.39 18.59 -21.22
N PRO A 69 -0.64 18.33 -22.53
CA PRO A 69 0.16 18.95 -23.58
C PRO A 69 0.16 20.49 -23.49
N GLY A 70 1.32 21.10 -23.24
CA GLY A 70 1.47 22.53 -23.09
C GLY A 70 0.91 23.14 -21.79
N LEU A 71 0.39 22.32 -20.87
CA LEU A 71 -0.16 22.76 -19.60
C LEU A 71 0.58 22.12 -18.42
N HIS A 72 1.13 22.97 -17.55
CA HIS A 72 1.65 22.56 -16.25
C HIS A 72 1.24 23.59 -15.19
N VAL A 73 0.27 23.22 -14.37
CA VAL A 73 -0.12 24.03 -13.21
C VAL A 73 0.88 23.76 -12.08
N PRO A 74 1.53 24.78 -11.49
CA PRO A 74 2.51 24.57 -10.42
C PRO A 74 1.84 24.08 -9.12
N PRO A 75 2.60 23.46 -8.19
CA PRO A 75 2.07 22.81 -6.99
C PRO A 75 1.17 23.68 -6.13
N GLU A 76 1.58 24.94 -5.89
CA GLU A 76 0.85 25.92 -5.07
C GLU A 76 -0.53 26.26 -5.64
N ALA A 77 -0.72 26.11 -6.95
CA ALA A 77 -1.99 26.38 -7.63
C ALA A 77 -2.88 25.14 -7.82
N ARG A 78 -2.45 23.96 -7.37
CA ARG A 78 -3.22 22.71 -7.46
C ARG A 78 -4.15 22.47 -6.27
N GLY A 79 -3.92 23.16 -5.13
CA GLY A 79 -4.74 23.00 -3.92
C GLY A 79 -4.59 21.64 -3.26
N THR A 80 -3.43 20.99 -3.41
CA THR A 80 -3.11 19.69 -2.82
C THR A 80 -2.25 19.83 -1.58
N GLY A 81 -2.54 19.07 -0.51
CA GLY A 81 -1.65 18.88 0.62
C GLY A 81 -0.62 17.80 0.32
N PHE A 82 0.63 18.01 0.71
CA PHE A 82 1.69 17.04 0.49
C PHE A 82 2.43 16.72 1.80
N VAL A 83 2.51 15.43 2.13
CA VAL A 83 3.34 14.90 3.23
C VAL A 83 4.55 14.19 2.63
N PHE A 84 5.71 14.78 2.84
CA PHE A 84 6.98 14.22 2.37
C PHE A 84 7.49 13.14 3.33
N GLN A 85 8.25 12.19 2.83
CA GLN A 85 8.93 11.16 3.61
C GLN A 85 9.82 11.74 4.73
N SER A 86 10.44 12.90 4.51
CA SER A 86 11.24 13.62 5.48
C SER A 86 10.43 14.56 6.39
N TYR A 87 9.08 14.53 6.27
CA TYR A 87 8.11 15.47 6.90
C TYR A 87 8.26 16.92 6.45
N ALA A 88 9.40 17.34 5.95
CA ALA A 88 9.71 18.68 5.43
C ALA A 88 9.23 19.81 6.37
N LEU A 89 9.51 19.69 7.66
CA LEU A 89 9.21 20.74 8.64
C LEU A 89 10.28 21.83 8.57
N TRP A 90 9.85 23.08 8.67
CA TRP A 90 10.76 24.22 8.73
C TRP A 90 11.49 24.27 10.08
N PRO A 91 12.81 24.08 10.12
CA PRO A 91 13.53 23.90 11.39
C PRO A 91 13.61 25.20 12.21
N HIS A 92 13.49 26.36 11.57
CA HIS A 92 13.51 27.67 12.22
C HIS A 92 12.17 28.08 12.82
N LEU A 93 11.05 27.44 12.41
CA LEU A 93 9.72 27.67 12.95
C LEU A 93 9.43 26.70 14.11
N ASP A 94 8.63 27.14 15.09
CA ASP A 94 8.06 26.24 16.08
C ASP A 94 6.94 25.38 15.46
N VAL A 95 6.42 24.42 16.26
CA VAL A 95 5.38 23.49 15.82
C VAL A 95 4.12 24.24 15.36
N ARG A 96 3.65 25.22 16.16
CA ARG A 96 2.47 26.01 15.81
C ARG A 96 2.67 26.78 14.52
N ALA A 97 3.81 27.44 14.35
CA ALA A 97 4.11 28.18 13.14
C ALA A 97 4.25 27.26 11.92
N ASN A 98 4.82 26.07 12.06
CA ASN A 98 4.83 25.06 11.00
C ASN A 98 3.41 24.70 10.52
N VAL A 99 2.47 24.54 11.45
CA VAL A 99 1.08 24.18 11.13
C VAL A 99 0.29 25.38 10.60
N ALA A 100 0.55 26.61 11.11
CA ALA A 100 -0.13 27.82 10.66
C ALA A 100 0.30 28.28 9.27
N PHE A 101 1.54 28.00 8.88
CA PHE A 101 2.18 28.54 7.67
C PHE A 101 1.35 28.40 6.38
N PRO A 102 0.74 27.22 6.06
CA PRO A 102 -0.06 27.10 4.83
C PRO A 102 -1.28 28.02 4.81
N ALA A 103 -1.92 28.22 5.97
CA ALA A 103 -3.07 29.11 6.08
C ALA A 103 -2.67 30.60 5.93
N GLU A 104 -1.51 30.98 6.51
CA GLU A 104 -0.94 32.31 6.32
C GLU A 104 -0.54 32.56 4.84
N ALA A 105 0.08 31.57 4.21
CA ALA A 105 0.45 31.61 2.78
C ALA A 105 -0.77 31.72 1.86
N ALA A 106 -1.92 31.15 2.28
CA ALA A 106 -3.19 31.29 1.58
C ALA A 106 -3.90 32.63 1.86
N GLY A 107 -3.28 33.54 2.65
CA GLY A 107 -3.78 34.89 2.89
C GLY A 107 -4.63 35.07 4.16
N LEU A 108 -4.73 34.04 5.03
CA LEU A 108 -5.39 34.19 6.31
C LEU A 108 -4.59 35.10 7.25
N GLY A 109 -5.30 35.91 8.05
CA GLY A 109 -4.68 36.70 9.10
C GLY A 109 -3.95 35.83 10.14
N ARG A 110 -2.83 36.30 10.69
CA ARG A 110 -1.98 35.55 11.64
C ARG A 110 -2.77 34.99 12.84
N ALA A 111 -3.71 35.77 13.39
CA ALA A 111 -4.53 35.31 14.53
C ALA A 111 -5.44 34.13 14.14
N GLU A 112 -6.05 34.19 12.97
CA GLU A 112 -6.92 33.13 12.45
C GLU A 112 -6.13 31.86 12.08
N ALA A 113 -4.98 32.03 11.41
CA ALA A 113 -4.08 30.93 11.07
C ALA A 113 -3.55 30.23 12.33
N ALA A 114 -3.17 31.00 13.37
CA ALA A 114 -2.75 30.46 14.65
C ALA A 114 -3.89 29.69 15.35
N ALA A 115 -5.10 30.21 15.39
CA ALA A 115 -6.27 29.54 15.97
C ALA A 115 -6.60 28.24 15.20
N ARG A 116 -6.46 28.26 13.86
CA ARG A 116 -6.62 27.06 13.02
C ARG A 116 -5.54 26.02 13.34
N ALA A 117 -4.28 26.44 13.46
CA ALA A 117 -3.18 25.57 13.83
C ALA A 117 -3.40 24.92 15.21
N GLU A 118 -3.87 25.65 16.21
CA GLU A 118 -4.15 25.13 17.55
C GLU A 118 -5.26 24.06 17.52
N ARG A 119 -6.33 24.27 16.74
CA ARG A 119 -7.37 23.25 16.55
C ARG A 119 -6.80 21.94 15.99
N HIS A 120 -5.96 22.03 14.96
CA HIS A 120 -5.40 20.84 14.32
C HIS A 120 -4.27 20.20 15.15
N LEU A 121 -3.55 20.96 15.95
CA LEU A 121 -2.62 20.42 16.95
C LEU A 121 -3.37 19.66 18.07
N ALA A 122 -4.56 20.09 18.44
CA ALA A 122 -5.41 19.34 19.36
C ALA A 122 -5.89 18.03 18.74
N THR A 123 -6.27 18.03 17.46
CA THR A 123 -6.70 16.82 16.71
C THR A 123 -5.61 15.74 16.69
N VAL A 124 -4.32 16.14 16.61
CA VAL A 124 -3.18 15.20 16.59
C VAL A 124 -2.48 15.09 17.96
N GLU A 125 -3.11 15.53 19.04
CA GLU A 125 -2.63 15.45 20.42
C GLU A 125 -1.26 16.12 20.68
N LEU A 126 -0.99 17.22 20.00
CA LEU A 126 0.28 17.95 20.10
C LEU A 126 0.15 19.37 20.69
N THR A 127 -0.96 19.71 21.36
CA THR A 127 -1.17 21.04 21.95
C THR A 127 -0.04 21.46 22.89
N GLY A 128 0.45 20.54 23.76
CA GLY A 128 1.56 20.78 24.69
C GLY A 128 2.92 20.98 24.03
N PHE A 129 3.05 20.72 22.73
CA PHE A 129 4.28 20.84 21.95
C PHE A 129 4.31 22.07 21.03
N ALA A 130 3.27 22.91 21.03
CA ALA A 130 3.09 24.01 20.10
C ALA A 130 4.27 24.98 19.98
N ARG A 131 5.02 25.21 21.08
CA ARG A 131 6.18 26.11 21.15
C ARG A 131 7.53 25.41 20.94
N ARG A 132 7.57 24.08 20.77
CA ARG A 132 8.81 23.33 20.52
C ARG A 132 9.28 23.51 19.09
N LYS A 133 10.58 23.29 18.87
CA LYS A 133 11.17 23.20 17.53
C LYS A 133 11.06 21.77 17.00
N PRO A 134 11.06 21.56 15.68
CA PRO A 134 11.07 20.22 15.09
C PRO A 134 12.23 19.33 15.58
N ALA A 135 13.38 19.91 15.90
CA ALA A 135 14.52 19.17 16.44
C ALA A 135 14.25 18.53 17.80
N ASP A 136 13.36 19.11 18.61
CA ASP A 136 13.01 18.66 19.96
C ASP A 136 11.90 17.60 19.97
N LEU A 137 11.49 17.13 18.79
CA LEU A 137 10.38 16.19 18.60
C LEU A 137 10.89 14.78 18.22
N SER A 138 10.16 13.75 18.68
CA SER A 138 10.32 12.38 18.15
C SER A 138 9.90 12.28 16.69
N GLY A 139 10.24 11.17 16.00
CA GLY A 139 9.81 10.90 14.63
C GLY A 139 8.29 10.96 14.46
N GLY A 140 7.53 10.26 15.32
CA GLY A 140 6.08 10.28 15.30
C GLY A 140 5.47 11.64 15.60
N GLN A 141 6.07 12.42 16.50
CA GLN A 141 5.63 13.80 16.76
C GLN A 141 5.84 14.69 15.53
N ARG A 142 6.99 14.60 14.86
CA ARG A 142 7.24 15.32 13.59
C ARG A 142 6.23 14.96 12.52
N GLN A 143 5.89 13.69 12.40
CA GLN A 143 4.88 13.21 11.46
C GLN A 143 3.50 13.81 11.78
N ARG A 144 3.05 13.76 13.04
CA ARG A 144 1.79 14.37 13.45
C ARG A 144 1.73 15.87 13.18
N VAL A 145 2.86 16.59 13.34
CA VAL A 145 2.95 18.00 12.93
C VAL A 145 2.74 18.15 11.40
N ALA A 146 3.34 17.28 10.58
CA ALA A 146 3.15 17.32 9.13
C ALA A 146 1.69 17.04 8.73
N LEU A 147 1.03 16.10 9.42
CA LEU A 147 -0.41 15.84 9.23
C LEU A 147 -1.27 17.03 9.65
N ALA A 148 -1.02 17.62 10.83
CA ALA A 148 -1.71 18.82 11.28
C ALA A 148 -1.54 19.98 10.32
N ARG A 149 -0.35 20.13 9.70
CA ARG A 149 -0.09 21.13 8.65
C ARG A 149 -0.97 20.90 7.42
N CYS A 150 -1.16 19.65 6.98
CA CYS A 150 -2.07 19.34 5.89
C CYS A 150 -3.53 19.63 6.24
N LEU A 151 -3.96 19.34 7.47
CA LEU A 151 -5.30 19.72 7.95
C LEU A 151 -5.50 21.25 7.92
N ALA A 152 -4.51 22.00 8.41
CA ALA A 152 -4.59 23.46 8.46
C ALA A 152 -4.64 24.11 7.07
N GLN A 153 -4.16 23.41 6.05
CA GLN A 153 -4.29 23.81 4.65
C GLN A 153 -5.72 23.62 4.10
N GLU A 154 -6.56 22.79 4.77
CA GLU A 154 -7.90 22.40 4.29
C GLU A 154 -7.88 21.84 2.86
N ALA A 155 -6.80 21.15 2.51
CA ALA A 155 -6.64 20.54 1.21
C ALA A 155 -7.67 19.44 1.00
N ARG A 156 -8.36 19.47 -0.15
CA ARG A 156 -9.33 18.42 -0.52
C ARG A 156 -8.68 17.19 -1.14
N ILE A 157 -7.42 17.28 -1.46
CA ILE A 157 -6.58 16.17 -1.96
C ILE A 157 -5.31 16.16 -1.13
N ILE A 158 -4.97 15.00 -0.58
CA ILE A 158 -3.79 14.78 0.25
C ILE A 158 -2.92 13.71 -0.40
N LEU A 159 -1.66 14.04 -0.58
CA LEU A 159 -0.66 13.19 -1.20
C LEU A 159 0.41 12.85 -0.16
N MET A 160 0.62 11.56 0.13
CA MET A 160 1.54 11.08 1.16
C MET A 160 2.61 10.16 0.57
N ASP A 161 3.86 10.58 0.66
CA ASP A 161 5.02 9.81 0.14
C ASP A 161 5.73 9.11 1.31
N GLU A 162 5.46 7.83 1.52
CA GLU A 162 6.01 6.95 2.55
C GLU A 162 6.02 7.59 3.97
N PRO A 163 4.89 8.11 4.47
CA PRO A 163 4.88 8.88 5.70
C PRO A 163 5.25 8.07 6.95
N LEU A 164 5.12 6.73 6.95
CA LEU A 164 5.41 5.86 8.08
C LEU A 164 6.78 5.14 7.99
N ALA A 165 7.55 5.34 6.93
CA ALA A 165 8.76 4.55 6.65
C ALA A 165 9.85 4.61 7.74
N ASN A 166 9.91 5.72 8.51
CA ASN A 166 10.95 5.96 9.50
C ASN A 166 10.49 5.70 10.95
N LEU A 167 9.38 4.97 11.14
CA LEU A 167 8.82 4.67 12.44
C LEU A 167 9.12 3.22 12.86
N ASP A 168 9.28 3.04 14.18
CA ASP A 168 9.35 1.70 14.76
C ASP A 168 7.99 0.97 14.62
N PRO A 169 7.96 -0.38 14.66
CA PRO A 169 6.76 -1.15 14.40
C PRO A 169 5.59 -0.86 15.35
N HIS A 170 5.87 -0.53 16.62
CA HIS A 170 4.81 -0.24 17.59
C HIS A 170 4.16 1.12 17.30
N LEU A 171 4.98 2.14 17.06
CA LEU A 171 4.50 3.47 16.74
C LEU A 171 3.77 3.48 15.37
N ARG A 172 4.21 2.65 14.44
CA ARG A 172 3.58 2.52 13.11
C ARG A 172 2.13 2.08 13.20
N ALA A 173 1.81 1.04 14.02
CA ALA A 173 0.43 0.57 14.20
C ALA A 173 -0.49 1.70 14.75
N THR A 174 -0.02 2.45 15.74
CA THR A 174 -0.75 3.61 16.26
C THR A 174 -0.95 4.67 15.17
N MET A 175 0.06 4.91 14.33
CA MET A 175 -0.03 5.89 13.25
C MET A 175 -0.97 5.48 12.11
N GLU A 176 -1.13 4.18 11.83
CA GLU A 176 -2.13 3.67 10.87
C GLU A 176 -3.55 4.02 11.33
N GLU A 177 -3.84 3.85 12.63
CA GLU A 177 -5.12 4.26 13.23
C GLU A 177 -5.33 5.77 13.14
N GLU A 178 -4.29 6.57 13.47
CA GLU A 178 -4.34 8.03 13.38
C GLU A 178 -4.53 8.51 11.93
N LEU A 179 -3.87 7.89 10.95
CA LEU A 179 -4.06 8.20 9.53
C LEU A 179 -5.49 7.92 9.07
N THR A 180 -6.06 6.81 9.51
CA THR A 180 -7.45 6.45 9.20
C THR A 180 -8.42 7.45 9.83
N ALA A 181 -8.21 7.83 11.10
CA ALA A 181 -9.01 8.85 11.79
C ALA A 181 -8.88 10.23 11.12
N PHE A 182 -7.64 10.60 10.74
CA PHE A 182 -7.35 11.81 10.00
C PHE A 182 -8.08 11.87 8.66
N HIS A 183 -8.00 10.80 7.86
CA HIS A 183 -8.70 10.74 6.57
C HIS A 183 -10.21 10.90 6.74
N ARG A 184 -10.82 10.16 7.70
CA ARG A 184 -12.25 10.27 8.01
C ARG A 184 -12.66 11.69 8.45
N ALA A 185 -11.84 12.33 9.27
CA ALA A 185 -12.13 13.69 9.77
C ALA A 185 -12.00 14.76 8.67
N SER A 186 -11.04 14.58 7.74
CA SER A 186 -10.82 15.54 6.64
C SER A 186 -11.81 15.37 5.49
N GLY A 187 -12.30 14.16 5.23
CA GLY A 187 -13.07 13.80 4.03
C GLY A 187 -12.31 14.05 2.72
N ALA A 188 -10.99 14.22 2.80
CA ALA A 188 -10.14 14.50 1.66
C ALA A 188 -9.88 13.23 0.84
N THR A 189 -9.69 13.36 -0.46
CA THR A 189 -9.19 12.26 -1.29
C THR A 189 -7.71 12.08 -1.00
N THR A 190 -7.30 10.88 -0.61
CA THR A 190 -5.93 10.60 -0.18
C THR A 190 -5.25 9.65 -1.13
N ILE A 191 -4.05 10.01 -1.63
CA ILE A 191 -3.12 9.05 -2.25
C ILE A 191 -2.00 8.77 -1.25
N TYR A 192 -1.83 7.51 -0.92
CA TYR A 192 -0.88 7.03 0.06
C TYR A 192 0.13 6.09 -0.60
N ILE A 193 1.41 6.46 -0.57
CA ILE A 193 2.48 5.60 -1.07
C ILE A 193 3.16 4.92 0.11
N THR A 194 3.35 3.62 -0.01
CA THR A 194 4.16 2.83 0.91
C THR A 194 4.83 1.66 0.19
N HIS A 195 5.88 1.12 0.78
CA HIS A 195 6.46 -0.16 0.39
C HIS A 195 5.96 -1.30 1.31
N ASP A 196 5.29 -0.99 2.42
CA ASP A 196 4.67 -1.98 3.31
C ASP A 196 3.24 -2.27 2.87
N GLN A 197 3.04 -3.50 2.37
CA GLN A 197 1.73 -3.96 1.92
C GLN A 197 0.69 -4.03 3.05
N ARG A 198 1.13 -4.25 4.32
CA ARG A 198 0.22 -4.35 5.47
C ARG A 198 -0.35 -2.99 5.82
N GLU A 199 0.46 -1.94 5.76
CA GLU A 199 0.00 -0.55 5.92
C GLU A 199 -1.10 -0.25 4.89
N ALA A 200 -0.83 -0.51 3.60
CA ALA A 200 -1.79 -0.24 2.53
C ALA A 200 -3.10 -1.02 2.71
N MET A 201 -3.00 -2.31 3.07
CA MET A 201 -4.18 -3.16 3.28
C MET A 201 -5.01 -2.72 4.49
N ALA A 202 -4.40 -2.11 5.50
CA ALA A 202 -5.09 -1.67 6.71
C ALA A 202 -5.92 -0.39 6.51
N VAL A 203 -5.46 0.51 5.62
CA VAL A 203 -6.03 1.87 5.55
C VAL A 203 -6.76 2.17 4.24
N ALA A 204 -6.49 1.44 3.15
CA ALA A 204 -6.99 1.80 1.82
C ALA A 204 -8.37 1.25 1.50
N ASP A 205 -9.21 2.06 0.84
CA ASP A 205 -10.44 1.60 0.18
C ASP A 205 -10.11 0.79 -1.08
N ARG A 206 -9.19 1.31 -1.89
CA ARG A 206 -8.60 0.63 -3.04
C ARG A 206 -7.09 0.84 -3.07
N MET A 207 -6.39 -0.08 -3.69
CA MET A 207 -4.95 0.01 -3.85
C MET A 207 -4.49 -0.45 -5.23
N ALA A 208 -3.30 0.02 -5.63
CA ALA A 208 -2.61 -0.41 -6.84
C ALA A 208 -1.28 -1.08 -6.48
N VAL A 209 -0.99 -2.21 -7.12
CA VAL A 209 0.35 -2.81 -7.11
C VAL A 209 1.10 -2.29 -8.33
N MET A 210 2.21 -1.60 -8.09
CA MET A 210 3.00 -0.95 -9.14
C MET A 210 4.35 -1.64 -9.33
N ALA A 211 4.69 -1.93 -10.58
CA ALA A 211 6.02 -2.40 -10.97
C ALA A 211 6.42 -1.78 -12.31
N GLN A 212 7.71 -1.47 -12.45
CA GLN A 212 8.30 -0.96 -13.70
C GLN A 212 7.52 0.20 -14.34
N GLY A 213 7.04 1.12 -13.49
CA GLY A 213 6.28 2.29 -13.94
C GLY A 213 4.82 2.02 -14.31
N ARG A 214 4.28 0.82 -14.13
CA ARG A 214 2.92 0.42 -14.49
C ARG A 214 2.14 -0.14 -13.32
N PHE A 215 0.83 0.00 -13.33
CA PHE A 215 -0.04 -0.75 -12.42
C PHE A 215 -0.21 -2.18 -12.95
N LEU A 216 0.12 -3.17 -12.12
CA LEU A 216 -0.10 -4.59 -12.40
C LEU A 216 -1.52 -5.00 -12.07
N GLN A 217 -2.07 -4.43 -10.98
CA GLN A 217 -3.45 -4.65 -10.55
C GLN A 217 -3.92 -3.46 -9.73
N VAL A 218 -5.20 -3.14 -9.87
CA VAL A 218 -5.93 -2.17 -9.05
C VAL A 218 -7.20 -2.85 -8.54
N GLY A 219 -7.51 -2.71 -7.26
CA GLY A 219 -8.70 -3.30 -6.64
C GLY A 219 -8.76 -2.98 -5.15
N THR A 220 -9.74 -3.54 -4.46
CA THR A 220 -9.78 -3.52 -2.99
C THR A 220 -8.63 -4.35 -2.41
N PRO A 221 -8.17 -4.09 -1.18
CA PRO A 221 -7.14 -4.90 -0.53
C PRO A 221 -7.46 -6.41 -0.55
N SER A 222 -8.71 -6.78 -0.27
CA SER A 222 -9.16 -8.18 -0.28
C SER A 222 -9.11 -8.80 -1.69
N GLU A 223 -9.54 -8.07 -2.72
CA GLU A 223 -9.46 -8.56 -4.11
C GLU A 223 -8.01 -8.82 -4.53
N ILE A 224 -7.09 -7.91 -4.22
CA ILE A 224 -5.67 -8.06 -4.60
C ILE A 224 -5.01 -9.20 -3.82
N TYR A 225 -5.37 -9.37 -2.53
CA TYR A 225 -4.85 -10.46 -1.70
C TYR A 225 -5.40 -11.83 -2.13
N ASP A 226 -6.71 -11.92 -2.36
CA ASP A 226 -7.41 -13.17 -2.62
C ASP A 226 -7.36 -13.61 -4.09
N ARG A 227 -7.33 -12.64 -5.00
CA ARG A 227 -7.46 -12.84 -6.46
C ARG A 227 -6.38 -12.07 -7.21
N PRO A 228 -5.09 -12.35 -6.94
CA PRO A 228 -4.02 -11.66 -7.65
C PRO A 228 -4.10 -11.95 -9.15
N ALA A 229 -3.91 -10.89 -9.94
CA ALA A 229 -4.04 -10.95 -11.40
C ALA A 229 -2.90 -11.77 -12.05
N CYS A 230 -1.71 -11.79 -11.42
CA CYS A 230 -0.54 -12.51 -11.93
C CYS A 230 0.42 -12.92 -10.81
N ALA A 231 1.39 -13.76 -11.16
CA ALA A 231 2.40 -14.25 -10.22
C ALA A 231 3.22 -13.13 -9.56
N ALA A 232 3.47 -12.01 -10.27
CA ALA A 232 4.21 -10.88 -9.71
C ALA A 232 3.43 -10.21 -8.55
N VAL A 233 2.12 -10.02 -8.70
CA VAL A 233 1.25 -9.51 -7.63
C VAL A 233 1.17 -10.52 -6.49
N ALA A 234 0.98 -11.81 -6.79
CA ALA A 234 0.87 -12.86 -5.81
C ALA A 234 2.12 -12.99 -4.92
N ARG A 235 3.32 -12.83 -5.50
CA ARG A 235 4.60 -12.85 -4.78
C ARG A 235 4.86 -11.59 -3.97
N PHE A 236 4.35 -10.46 -4.44
CA PHE A 236 4.54 -9.18 -3.75
C PHE A 236 3.56 -9.03 -2.57
N ILE A 237 2.32 -9.45 -2.73
CA ILE A 237 1.24 -9.28 -1.73
C ILE A 237 1.09 -10.54 -0.87
N GLY A 238 1.39 -10.43 0.42
CA GLY A 238 1.20 -11.50 1.41
C GLY A 238 2.11 -12.71 1.20
N GLN A 239 2.01 -13.65 2.14
CA GLN A 239 2.69 -14.93 2.06
C GLN A 239 1.86 -15.93 1.27
N GLY A 240 2.51 -16.84 0.54
CA GLY A 240 1.86 -17.95 -0.17
C GLY A 240 2.84 -18.69 -1.05
N ALA A 241 2.45 -19.90 -1.46
CA ALA A 241 3.20 -20.73 -2.39
C ALA A 241 2.53 -20.69 -3.76
N ILE A 242 3.32 -20.47 -4.82
CA ILE A 242 2.87 -20.63 -6.20
C ILE A 242 3.35 -21.99 -6.68
N GLN A 243 2.41 -22.80 -7.14
CA GLN A 243 2.66 -24.18 -7.57
C GLN A 243 2.08 -24.41 -8.97
N PRO A 244 2.71 -25.29 -9.77
CA PRO A 244 2.11 -25.77 -11.00
C PRO A 244 0.92 -26.66 -10.69
N VAL A 245 -0.17 -26.47 -11.43
CA VAL A 245 -1.39 -27.27 -11.39
C VAL A 245 -1.83 -27.64 -12.79
N THR A 246 -2.48 -28.78 -12.94
CA THR A 246 -3.14 -29.15 -14.20
C THR A 246 -4.64 -29.06 -14.00
N ILE A 247 -5.32 -28.28 -14.82
CA ILE A 247 -6.77 -28.11 -14.76
C ILE A 247 -7.44 -28.96 -15.84
N GLN A 248 -8.46 -29.69 -15.45
CA GLN A 248 -9.32 -30.46 -16.36
C GLN A 248 -10.78 -30.26 -15.94
N ARG A 249 -11.60 -29.73 -16.83
CA ARG A 249 -13.03 -29.46 -16.59
C ARG A 249 -13.29 -28.68 -15.28
N GLY A 250 -12.45 -27.67 -15.01
CA GLY A 250 -12.58 -26.81 -13.84
C GLY A 250 -12.11 -27.42 -12.51
N VAL A 251 -11.52 -28.63 -12.53
CA VAL A 251 -10.89 -29.26 -11.37
C VAL A 251 -9.38 -29.24 -11.56
N ALA A 252 -8.66 -28.72 -10.56
CA ALA A 252 -7.20 -28.69 -10.59
C ALA A 252 -6.62 -29.96 -9.94
N ALA A 253 -5.53 -30.47 -10.52
CA ALA A 253 -4.70 -31.50 -9.93
C ALA A 253 -3.39 -30.88 -9.44
N LEU A 254 -3.07 -31.05 -8.14
CA LEU A 254 -1.84 -30.66 -7.48
C LEU A 254 -1.14 -31.92 -6.98
N ALA A 255 0.04 -32.24 -7.52
CA ALA A 255 0.77 -33.49 -7.19
C ALA A 255 -0.12 -34.77 -7.24
N GLY A 256 -1.05 -34.85 -8.19
CA GLY A 256 -1.98 -35.94 -8.34
C GLY A 256 -3.26 -35.86 -7.49
N TYR A 257 -3.37 -34.92 -6.58
CA TYR A 257 -4.58 -34.73 -5.75
C TYR A 257 -5.50 -33.67 -6.37
N SER A 258 -6.80 -33.99 -6.40
CA SER A 258 -7.82 -33.06 -6.92
C SER A 258 -8.12 -31.98 -5.90
N VAL A 259 -8.10 -30.73 -6.35
CA VAL A 259 -8.38 -29.52 -5.54
C VAL A 259 -9.29 -28.59 -6.32
N ARG A 260 -10.25 -27.94 -5.65
CA ARG A 260 -11.07 -26.88 -6.23
C ARG A 260 -10.37 -25.54 -6.01
N LEU A 261 -10.07 -24.84 -7.10
CA LEU A 261 -9.41 -23.53 -7.08
C LEU A 261 -10.35 -22.45 -7.61
N GLY A 262 -10.31 -21.27 -7.00
CA GLY A 262 -10.97 -20.10 -7.57
C GLY A 262 -10.29 -19.66 -8.86
N GLY A 263 -11.06 -19.14 -9.83
CA GLY A 263 -10.55 -18.70 -11.13
C GLY A 263 -10.25 -19.81 -12.12
N ALA A 264 -10.59 -21.07 -11.80
CA ALA A 264 -10.37 -22.24 -12.66
C ALA A 264 -11.45 -22.42 -13.75
N GLU A 265 -12.55 -21.65 -13.69
CA GLU A 265 -13.70 -21.80 -14.59
C GLU A 265 -13.28 -21.52 -16.04
N GLY A 266 -13.59 -22.47 -16.93
CA GLY A 266 -13.28 -22.39 -18.36
C GLY A 266 -11.82 -22.53 -18.72
N LEU A 267 -10.96 -22.92 -17.76
CA LEU A 267 -9.54 -23.20 -18.00
C LEU A 267 -9.30 -24.71 -18.08
N ASP A 268 -8.40 -25.10 -18.98
CA ASP A 268 -7.86 -26.45 -19.11
C ASP A 268 -6.34 -26.38 -19.35
N GLY A 269 -5.61 -27.44 -18.98
CA GLY A 269 -4.16 -27.54 -19.17
C GLY A 269 -3.32 -27.12 -17.97
N ALA A 270 -2.06 -26.81 -18.23
CA ALA A 270 -1.08 -26.44 -17.20
C ALA A 270 -1.20 -24.95 -16.83
N HIS A 271 -1.30 -24.67 -15.56
CA HIS A 271 -1.40 -23.31 -14.97
C HIS A 271 -0.55 -23.20 -13.71
N GLU A 272 -0.37 -21.98 -13.22
CA GLU A 272 0.13 -21.71 -11.88
C GLU A 272 -1.04 -21.35 -10.94
N ALA A 273 -0.96 -21.81 -9.69
CA ALA A 273 -1.94 -21.46 -8.67
C ALA A 273 -1.26 -20.99 -7.39
N LEU A 274 -1.85 -19.98 -6.77
CA LEU A 274 -1.44 -19.45 -5.48
C LEU A 274 -2.18 -20.17 -4.36
N PHE A 275 -1.44 -20.58 -3.34
CA PHE A 275 -1.97 -21.17 -2.10
C PHE A 275 -1.54 -20.29 -0.92
N ARG A 276 -2.49 -19.71 -0.22
CA ARG A 276 -2.26 -18.91 1.00
C ARG A 276 -2.21 -19.83 2.23
N PRO A 277 -1.57 -19.42 3.33
CA PRO A 277 -1.57 -20.23 4.57
C PRO A 277 -2.97 -20.64 5.04
N ARG A 278 -3.99 -19.83 4.84
CA ARG A 278 -5.39 -20.13 5.19
C ARG A 278 -6.05 -21.20 4.31
N ASP A 279 -5.51 -21.46 3.13
CA ASP A 279 -6.01 -22.48 2.19
C ASP A 279 -5.48 -23.88 2.55
N LEU A 280 -4.67 -23.96 3.59
CA LEU A 280 -3.88 -25.13 3.96
C LEU A 280 -4.15 -25.53 5.41
N ALA A 281 -4.19 -26.83 5.69
CA ALA A 281 -4.17 -27.36 7.05
C ALA A 281 -3.23 -28.54 7.15
N ILE A 282 -2.66 -28.71 8.35
CA ILE A 282 -1.91 -29.91 8.70
C ILE A 282 -2.87 -30.96 9.21
N VAL A 283 -2.69 -32.16 8.71
CA VAL A 283 -3.47 -33.35 9.07
C VAL A 283 -2.51 -34.52 9.33
N ALA A 284 -3.02 -35.67 9.72
CA ALA A 284 -2.22 -36.89 9.83
C ALA A 284 -1.62 -37.28 8.45
N PRO A 285 -0.43 -37.90 8.41
CA PRO A 285 0.26 -38.22 7.16
C PRO A 285 -0.58 -38.95 6.13
N GLU A 286 -1.50 -39.78 6.58
CA GLU A 286 -2.43 -40.60 5.76
C GLU A 286 -3.62 -39.81 5.22
N ASP A 287 -3.93 -38.63 5.79
CA ASP A 287 -5.14 -37.84 5.49
C ASP A 287 -4.93 -36.70 4.50
N GLY A 288 -3.70 -36.51 4.02
CA GLY A 288 -3.32 -35.40 3.14
C GLY A 288 -2.19 -35.72 2.17
N LEU A 289 -1.74 -34.71 1.47
CA LEU A 289 -0.51 -34.78 0.68
C LEU A 289 0.69 -35.07 1.59
N PRO A 290 1.46 -36.15 1.35
CA PRO A 290 2.66 -36.42 2.14
C PRO A 290 3.62 -35.22 2.11
N ALA A 291 3.92 -34.69 3.27
CA ALA A 291 4.74 -33.51 3.39
C ALA A 291 5.78 -33.65 4.51
N ARG A 292 6.87 -32.92 4.40
CA ARG A 292 7.95 -32.90 5.39
C ARG A 292 8.25 -31.46 5.81
N VAL A 293 8.40 -31.24 7.10
CA VAL A 293 8.79 -29.95 7.66
C VAL A 293 10.25 -29.64 7.29
N LEU A 294 10.49 -28.50 6.64
CA LEU A 294 11.83 -28.00 6.32
C LEU A 294 12.37 -27.12 7.45
N SER A 295 11.54 -26.24 7.99
CA SER A 295 11.87 -25.34 9.08
C SER A 295 10.61 -24.86 9.77
N ALA A 296 10.72 -24.46 11.03
CA ALA A 296 9.65 -23.82 11.79
C ALA A 296 10.17 -22.65 12.60
N LEU A 297 9.39 -21.58 12.67
CA LEU A 297 9.72 -20.35 13.40
C LEU A 297 8.53 -19.98 14.28
N TYR A 298 8.78 -19.68 15.54
CA TYR A 298 7.76 -19.12 16.43
C TYR A 298 7.54 -17.64 16.15
N ARG A 299 6.28 -17.25 15.92
CA ARG A 299 5.88 -15.88 15.55
C ARG A 299 4.97 -15.21 16.59
N GLY A 300 5.09 -15.58 17.84
CA GLY A 300 4.24 -15.05 18.91
C GLY A 300 2.81 -15.63 18.85
N GLY A 301 2.60 -16.76 19.53
CA GLY A 301 1.30 -17.47 19.58
C GLY A 301 1.05 -18.48 18.47
N VAL A 302 1.78 -18.42 17.34
CA VAL A 302 1.70 -19.40 16.26
C VAL A 302 3.09 -19.82 15.79
N TRP A 303 3.20 -21.05 15.31
CA TRP A 303 4.37 -21.54 14.60
C TRP A 303 4.15 -21.44 13.10
N GLU A 304 5.08 -20.76 12.41
CA GLU A 304 5.13 -20.70 10.95
C GLU A 304 6.09 -21.77 10.47
N ALA A 305 5.56 -22.82 9.80
CA ALA A 305 6.35 -23.90 9.27
C ALA A 305 6.43 -23.83 7.74
N LYS A 306 7.62 -24.08 7.19
CA LYS A 306 7.81 -24.35 5.77
C LYS A 306 7.77 -25.86 5.57
N VAL A 307 6.87 -26.33 4.72
CA VAL A 307 6.68 -27.74 4.43
C VAL A 307 6.88 -28.04 2.94
N ALA A 308 7.65 -29.08 2.65
CA ALA A 308 7.85 -29.55 1.29
C ALA A 308 6.91 -30.73 1.02
N VAL A 309 6.32 -30.75 -0.17
CA VAL A 309 5.54 -31.86 -0.70
C VAL A 309 6.31 -32.46 -1.86
N GLU A 310 6.42 -33.77 -1.91
CA GLU A 310 7.13 -34.48 -2.98
C GLU A 310 6.53 -34.18 -4.36
N GLY A 311 7.39 -33.88 -5.33
CA GLY A 311 6.99 -33.51 -6.70
C GLY A 311 6.59 -32.04 -6.88
N LEU A 312 6.63 -31.20 -5.83
CA LEU A 312 6.36 -29.76 -5.94
C LEU A 312 7.64 -28.93 -5.78
N SER A 313 7.71 -27.81 -6.52
CA SER A 313 8.94 -27.02 -6.67
C SER A 313 9.17 -26.03 -5.52
N ALA A 314 8.13 -25.56 -4.86
CA ALA A 314 8.21 -24.57 -3.79
C ALA A 314 7.60 -25.09 -2.49
N PRO A 315 8.18 -24.80 -1.32
CA PRO A 315 7.57 -25.17 -0.06
C PRO A 315 6.31 -24.33 0.20
N PHE A 316 5.36 -24.95 0.89
CA PHE A 316 4.22 -24.23 1.46
C PHE A 316 4.58 -23.60 2.79
N VAL A 317 3.93 -22.50 3.10
CA VAL A 317 3.98 -21.86 4.42
C VAL A 317 2.66 -22.17 5.12
N VAL A 318 2.72 -22.83 6.28
CA VAL A 318 1.56 -23.19 7.08
C VAL A 318 1.68 -22.65 8.49
N GLN A 319 0.55 -22.34 9.11
CA GLN A 319 0.48 -21.92 10.50
C GLN A 319 0.05 -23.10 11.36
N MET A 320 0.74 -23.31 12.47
CA MET A 320 0.50 -24.40 13.41
C MET A 320 0.31 -23.86 14.83
N PRO A 321 -0.61 -24.44 15.62
CA PRO A 321 -0.84 -24.00 16.99
C PRO A 321 0.26 -24.48 17.96
N GLY A 322 1.03 -25.52 17.60
CA GLY A 322 2.07 -26.14 18.44
C GLY A 322 3.43 -26.20 17.76
N PRO A 323 4.47 -26.53 18.52
CA PRO A 323 5.82 -26.71 18.00
C PRO A 323 5.89 -27.89 17.05
N VAL A 324 6.73 -27.79 16.06
CA VAL A 324 7.02 -28.82 15.07
C VAL A 324 8.52 -28.82 14.77
N CYS A 325 9.10 -30.00 14.54
CA CYS A 325 10.52 -30.16 14.28
C CYS A 325 10.82 -30.29 12.78
N ALA A 326 11.98 -29.76 12.35
CA ALA A 326 12.48 -30.01 11.01
C ALA A 326 12.68 -31.53 10.78
N GLY A 327 12.27 -32.01 9.60
CA GLY A 327 12.30 -33.43 9.26
C GLY A 327 11.04 -34.22 9.63
N GLU A 328 10.13 -33.66 10.42
CA GLU A 328 8.88 -34.30 10.80
C GLU A 328 7.98 -34.53 9.57
N ALA A 329 7.40 -35.74 9.49
CA ALA A 329 6.47 -36.09 8.43
C ALA A 329 5.03 -35.75 8.87
N LEU A 330 4.26 -35.18 7.95
CA LEU A 330 2.88 -34.75 8.17
C LEU A 330 2.08 -34.84 6.87
N GLY A 331 0.75 -34.76 6.98
CA GLY A 331 -0.13 -34.58 5.83
C GLY A 331 -0.49 -33.10 5.62
N LEU A 332 -0.45 -32.64 4.38
CA LEU A 332 -0.92 -31.32 4.00
C LEU A 332 -2.27 -31.44 3.28
N ARG A 333 -3.31 -30.88 3.86
CA ARG A 333 -4.64 -30.78 3.21
C ARG A 333 -4.78 -29.39 2.60
N VAL A 334 -5.22 -29.35 1.33
CA VAL A 334 -5.45 -28.12 0.55
C VAL A 334 -6.95 -27.96 0.38
N PHE A 335 -7.50 -26.85 0.87
CA PHE A 335 -8.94 -26.56 0.80
C PHE A 335 -9.31 -25.61 -0.33
N GLY A 336 -8.35 -24.83 -0.83
CA GLY A 336 -8.57 -23.80 -1.82
C GLY A 336 -7.28 -23.29 -2.42
N GLY A 337 -7.39 -22.18 -3.11
CA GLY A 337 -6.32 -21.45 -3.78
C GLY A 337 -6.88 -20.67 -4.94
N TRP A 338 -6.02 -19.95 -5.65
CA TRP A 338 -6.39 -19.09 -6.76
C TRP A 338 -5.52 -19.37 -8.00
N VAL A 339 -6.16 -19.61 -9.16
CA VAL A 339 -5.44 -19.80 -10.42
C VAL A 339 -4.94 -18.44 -10.94
N LEU A 340 -3.65 -18.35 -11.19
CA LEU A 340 -3.02 -17.16 -11.74
C LEU A 340 -3.19 -17.15 -13.26
N ARG A 341 -3.69 -16.03 -13.77
CA ARG A 341 -3.74 -15.79 -15.21
C ARG A 341 -2.41 -15.15 -15.62
N GLY A 342 -1.68 -15.80 -16.49
CA GLY A 342 -0.38 -15.35 -16.99
C GLY A 342 -0.46 -14.07 -17.81
#